data_9598829ab6479060cd7b8a2c5052056b
#
_entry.id   9598829ab6479060cd7b8a2c5052056b
#
_cell.length_a   1.000
_cell.length_b   1.000
_cell.length_c   1.000
_cell.angle_alpha   90.00
_cell.angle_beta   90.00
_cell.angle_gamma   90.00
#
_symmetry.space_group_name_H-M   'P 1'
#
loop_
_entity.id
_entity.type
_entity.pdbx_description
1 polymer ?
#
loop_
_entity_poly.entity_id
_entity_poly.type
_entity_poly.pdbx_seq_one_letter_code
_entity_poly.pdbx_strand_id
1 'polypeptide(L)'
;MSASEDHYVIDEPYPTITTRNQENDYSTGYAIRKGGTFDKANTGNGNCYNAAEIFRATEALLNYMEAEYMLTNSLSGKVLEYWKDVRKAAGFTGDAVNPQVTIDATEMGKESADWGSYSAGKQLTDKILYNIRRERRCELLSEGLRGMDLQRWRSYDQLMTTPAHMEGIHLWNTPMQSWYNNLNADGSSNANVSSSSLSEYYRPLEVNMTATNSYKDGFTWHMAHYLQPLPIKQFLLTASDYASVEKSPLDQNPYWPT
;
A
#
# COMPACT_ATOMS: atom_id res chain seq x y z
N MET A 1 -15.48 -20.13 3.54
CA MET A 1 -16.22 -19.98 4.82
C MET A 1 -17.54 -20.68 4.65
N SER A 2 -17.89 -21.61 5.53
CA SER A 2 -19.19 -22.25 5.45
C SER A 2 -20.25 -21.22 5.87
N ALA A 3 -21.31 -21.15 5.10
CA ALA A 3 -22.51 -20.46 5.53
C ALA A 3 -23.06 -21.19 6.74
N SER A 4 -22.85 -20.69 7.92
CA SER A 4 -23.72 -21.03 9.04
C SER A 4 -24.74 -19.92 9.14
N GLU A 5 -25.93 -20.28 8.84
CA GLU A 5 -27.19 -19.61 9.19
C GLU A 5 -27.31 -18.09 8.94
N ASP A 6 -26.44 -17.26 9.43
CA ASP A 6 -26.47 -15.80 9.26
C ASP A 6 -25.18 -15.23 8.69
N HIS A 7 -24.32 -16.09 8.14
CA HIS A 7 -23.01 -15.66 7.69
C HIS A 7 -23.01 -15.36 6.19
N TYR A 8 -22.24 -14.35 5.83
CA TYR A 8 -21.95 -13.99 4.46
C TYR A 8 -21.39 -15.19 3.68
N VAL A 9 -22.09 -15.59 2.63
CA VAL A 9 -21.64 -16.59 1.67
C VAL A 9 -20.96 -15.84 0.53
N ILE A 10 -19.73 -16.17 0.26
CA ILE A 10 -19.09 -15.76 -0.98
C ILE A 10 -19.66 -16.68 -2.07
N ASP A 11 -20.53 -16.15 -2.90
CA ASP A 11 -21.13 -16.90 -4.00
C ASP A 11 -20.09 -17.16 -5.11
N GLU A 12 -18.99 -16.37 -5.16
CA GLU A 12 -17.91 -16.54 -6.11
C GLU A 12 -16.81 -17.44 -5.54
N PRO A 13 -16.53 -18.58 -6.15
CA PRO A 13 -15.53 -19.53 -5.66
C PRO A 13 -14.09 -19.02 -5.81
N TYR A 14 -13.87 -17.98 -6.63
CA TYR A 14 -12.58 -17.36 -6.89
C TYR A 14 -12.75 -15.87 -7.22
N PRO A 15 -11.68 -15.04 -7.06
CA PRO A 15 -11.75 -13.61 -7.35
C PRO A 15 -12.03 -13.32 -8.82
N THR A 16 -12.96 -12.41 -9.11
CA THR A 16 -13.22 -11.91 -10.47
C THR A 16 -12.18 -10.87 -10.83
N ILE A 17 -11.21 -11.20 -11.67
CA ILE A 17 -10.11 -10.32 -12.08
C ILE A 17 -10.22 -9.82 -13.52
N THR A 18 -11.14 -10.37 -14.31
CA THR A 18 -11.19 -10.19 -15.76
C THR A 18 -12.24 -9.20 -16.25
N THR A 19 -13.21 -8.84 -15.43
CA THR A 19 -14.34 -7.95 -15.79
C THR A 19 -14.12 -6.55 -15.23
N ARG A 20 -13.31 -5.76 -15.85
CA ARG A 20 -12.77 -4.46 -15.39
C ARG A 20 -13.76 -3.33 -15.09
N ASN A 21 -15.07 -3.56 -15.19
CA ASN A 21 -16.10 -2.53 -15.12
C ASN A 21 -17.17 -2.77 -14.06
N GLN A 22 -16.97 -3.70 -13.13
CA GLN A 22 -17.95 -3.99 -12.09
C GLN A 22 -17.42 -3.56 -10.71
N GLU A 23 -18.29 -3.02 -9.89
CA GLU A 23 -18.00 -2.59 -8.52
C GLU A 23 -17.46 -3.74 -7.64
N ASN A 24 -17.67 -4.98 -8.07
CA ASN A 24 -17.29 -6.19 -7.34
C ASN A 24 -15.95 -6.78 -7.79
N ASP A 25 -15.26 -6.15 -8.73
CA ASP A 25 -13.99 -6.68 -9.22
C ASP A 25 -12.88 -6.54 -8.20
N TYR A 26 -12.15 -7.62 -8.00
CA TYR A 26 -10.96 -7.64 -7.17
C TYR A 26 -9.75 -7.24 -8.02
N SER A 27 -9.44 -5.96 -8.06
CA SER A 27 -8.40 -5.42 -8.95
C SER A 27 -7.03 -6.08 -8.81
N THR A 28 -6.74 -6.71 -7.68
CA THR A 28 -5.51 -7.50 -7.46
C THR A 28 -5.77 -8.99 -7.30
N GLY A 29 -7.04 -9.42 -7.27
CA GLY A 29 -7.46 -10.75 -6.88
C GLY A 29 -7.55 -10.97 -5.37
N TYR A 30 -7.23 -9.97 -4.55
CA TYR A 30 -7.37 -10.00 -3.09
C TYR A 30 -8.52 -9.11 -2.63
N ALA A 31 -9.31 -9.62 -1.68
CA ALA A 31 -10.35 -8.86 -1.02
C ALA A 31 -9.89 -8.39 0.37
N ILE A 32 -10.32 -7.19 0.76
CA ILE A 32 -10.06 -6.63 2.09
C ILE A 32 -11.21 -7.07 3.00
N ARG A 33 -10.86 -7.77 4.09
CA ARG A 33 -11.82 -8.19 5.11
C ARG A 33 -11.96 -7.17 6.24
N LYS A 34 -10.93 -6.39 6.50
CA LYS A 34 -10.88 -5.41 7.58
C LYS A 34 -11.95 -4.33 7.38
N GLY A 35 -12.74 -4.02 8.41
CA GLY A 35 -13.83 -3.06 8.34
C GLY A 35 -15.10 -3.57 7.64
N GLY A 36 -15.09 -4.82 7.13
CA GLY A 36 -16.27 -5.43 6.52
C GLY A 36 -17.29 -5.93 7.54
N THR A 37 -18.55 -6.09 7.11
CA THR A 37 -19.58 -6.76 7.88
C THR A 37 -19.69 -8.23 7.47
N PHE A 38 -20.07 -9.09 8.41
CA PHE A 38 -20.36 -10.51 8.17
C PHE A 38 -21.86 -10.81 8.17
N ASP A 39 -22.68 -9.81 8.46
CA ASP A 39 -24.14 -9.92 8.44
C ASP A 39 -24.63 -9.54 7.04
N LYS A 40 -25.20 -10.53 6.33
CA LYS A 40 -25.71 -10.36 4.97
C LYS A 40 -26.78 -9.27 4.88
N ALA A 41 -27.59 -9.06 5.92
CA ALA A 41 -28.60 -8.02 5.93
C ALA A 41 -28.01 -6.61 5.86
N ASN A 42 -26.75 -6.45 6.27
CA ASN A 42 -26.03 -5.18 6.34
C ASN A 42 -25.02 -4.98 5.20
N THR A 43 -25.01 -5.83 4.18
CA THR A 43 -24.07 -5.69 3.02
C THR A 43 -24.63 -4.82 1.91
N GLY A 44 -25.94 -4.57 1.87
CA GLY A 44 -26.55 -3.72 0.84
C GLY A 44 -26.21 -2.24 1.00
N ASN A 45 -26.21 -1.52 -0.12
CA ASN A 45 -25.97 -0.07 -0.12
C ASN A 45 -26.94 0.65 0.83
N GLY A 46 -26.40 1.45 1.75
CA GLY A 46 -27.17 2.20 2.74
C GLY A 46 -27.59 1.41 3.98
N ASN A 47 -27.34 0.12 4.04
CA ASN A 47 -27.73 -0.73 5.17
C ASN A 47 -26.60 -0.99 6.18
N CYS A 48 -25.35 -0.73 5.78
CA CYS A 48 -24.20 -0.96 6.65
C CYS A 48 -24.14 0.10 7.75
N TYR A 49 -24.06 -0.36 8.99
CA TYR A 49 -23.87 0.50 10.18
C TYR A 49 -22.49 0.38 10.81
N ASN A 50 -21.54 -0.24 10.11
CA ASN A 50 -20.16 -0.29 10.58
C ASN A 50 -19.57 1.13 10.65
N ALA A 51 -18.97 1.45 11.79
CA ALA A 51 -18.26 2.71 11.94
C ALA A 51 -16.96 2.69 11.11
N ALA A 52 -16.64 3.81 10.47
CA ALA A 52 -15.32 4.01 9.90
C ALA A 52 -14.33 4.38 11.01
N GLU A 53 -13.27 3.63 11.15
CA GLU A 53 -12.21 3.92 12.11
C GLU A 53 -11.37 5.09 11.57
N ILE A 54 -11.35 6.20 12.30
CA ILE A 54 -10.55 7.38 11.94
C ILE A 54 -9.18 7.31 12.61
N PHE A 55 -9.14 6.85 13.86
CA PHE A 55 -7.94 6.72 14.67
C PHE A 55 -8.08 5.58 15.68
N ARG A 56 -7.01 4.82 15.87
CA ARG A 56 -6.97 3.73 16.84
C ARG A 56 -5.81 3.90 17.82
N ALA A 57 -5.98 3.45 19.06
CA ALA A 57 -4.93 3.45 20.07
C ALA A 57 -3.65 2.72 19.59
N THR A 58 -3.80 1.68 18.79
CA THR A 58 -2.69 0.92 18.19
C THR A 58 -1.76 1.82 17.37
N GLU A 59 -2.30 2.81 16.65
CA GLU A 59 -1.47 3.76 15.89
C GLU A 59 -0.58 4.58 16.82
N ALA A 60 -1.09 5.02 17.99
CA ALA A 60 -0.28 5.74 18.97
C ALA A 60 0.87 4.88 19.52
N LEU A 61 0.62 3.59 19.78
CA LEU A 61 1.66 2.66 20.21
C LEU A 61 2.74 2.50 19.13
N LEU A 62 2.34 2.32 17.90
CA LEU A 62 3.26 2.19 16.76
C LEU A 62 4.07 3.47 16.50
N ASN A 63 3.44 4.64 16.65
CA ASN A 63 4.13 5.93 16.57
C ASN A 63 5.20 6.05 17.66
N TYR A 64 4.86 5.69 18.90
CA TYR A 64 5.81 5.69 20.01
C TYR A 64 6.99 4.74 19.76
N MET A 65 6.70 3.52 19.32
CA MET A 65 7.74 2.51 19.06
C MET A 65 8.77 3.01 18.04
N GLU A 66 8.32 3.57 16.93
CA GLU A 66 9.23 4.09 15.90
C GLU A 66 10.01 5.30 16.41
N ALA A 67 9.34 6.27 17.03
CA ALA A 67 9.96 7.50 17.52
C ALA A 67 11.01 7.22 18.61
N GLU A 68 10.68 6.40 19.60
CA GLU A 68 11.58 6.02 20.69
C GLU A 68 12.80 5.26 20.18
N TYR A 69 12.57 4.30 19.28
CA TYR A 69 13.67 3.56 18.68
C TYR A 69 14.59 4.48 17.84
N MET A 70 14.03 5.36 17.03
CA MET A 70 14.83 6.31 16.24
C MET A 70 15.61 7.31 17.10
N LEU A 71 15.08 7.67 18.27
CA LEU A 71 15.75 8.57 19.21
C LEU A 71 16.89 7.90 19.95
N THR A 72 16.68 6.66 20.40
CA THR A 72 17.60 5.99 21.36
C THR A 72 18.46 4.93 20.70
N ASN A 73 18.12 4.49 19.50
CA ASN A 73 18.68 3.33 18.80
C ASN A 73 18.69 2.06 19.68
N SER A 74 17.68 1.92 20.53
CA SER A 74 17.56 0.84 21.49
C SER A 74 16.13 0.33 21.59
N LEU A 75 16.00 -0.98 21.73
CA LEU A 75 14.73 -1.61 22.11
C LEU A 75 14.52 -1.42 23.61
N SER A 76 13.99 -0.28 24.01
CA SER A 76 13.63 -0.03 25.42
C SER A 76 12.56 -1.02 25.89
N GLY A 77 12.47 -1.22 27.21
CA GLY A 77 11.43 -2.07 27.80
C GLY A 77 10.01 -1.64 27.39
N LYS A 78 9.79 -0.33 27.22
CA LYS A 78 8.50 0.22 26.82
C LYS A 78 8.18 -0.04 25.35
N VAL A 79 9.16 0.03 24.46
CA VAL A 79 8.99 -0.35 23.03
C VAL A 79 8.61 -1.82 22.94
N LEU A 80 9.29 -2.70 23.66
CA LEU A 80 8.99 -4.14 23.67
C LEU A 80 7.63 -4.45 24.29
N GLU A 81 7.23 -3.74 25.35
CA GLU A 81 5.91 -3.87 25.96
C GLU A 81 4.81 -3.54 24.97
N TYR A 82 4.86 -2.37 24.34
CA TYR A 82 3.87 -1.93 23.37
C TYR A 82 3.83 -2.83 22.13
N TRP A 83 4.99 -3.28 21.65
CA TRP A 83 5.04 -4.20 20.52
C TRP A 83 4.35 -5.53 20.84
N LYS A 84 4.61 -6.09 22.03
CA LYS A 84 3.91 -7.29 22.48
C LYS A 84 2.40 -7.07 22.63
N ASP A 85 1.98 -5.91 23.09
CA ASP A 85 0.56 -5.60 23.24
C ASP A 85 -0.15 -5.48 21.87
N VAL A 86 0.48 -4.84 20.88
CA VAL A 86 -0.01 -4.80 19.51
C VAL A 86 -0.18 -6.23 18.96
N ARG A 87 0.81 -7.09 19.13
CA ARG A 87 0.75 -8.48 18.69
C ARG A 87 -0.33 -9.30 19.39
N LYS A 88 -0.45 -9.17 20.69
CA LYS A 88 -1.54 -9.84 21.44
C LYS A 88 -2.90 -9.41 20.94
N ALA A 89 -3.10 -8.11 20.73
CA ALA A 89 -4.36 -7.57 20.18
C ALA A 89 -4.64 -8.11 18.76
N ALA A 90 -3.60 -8.36 17.97
CA ALA A 90 -3.70 -9.01 16.66
C ALA A 90 -3.89 -10.53 16.71
N GLY A 91 -3.94 -11.14 17.90
CA GLY A 91 -4.19 -12.56 18.09
C GLY A 91 -2.94 -13.46 18.11
N PHE A 92 -1.74 -12.90 18.16
CA PHE A 92 -0.52 -13.70 18.35
C PHE A 92 -0.49 -14.34 19.75
N THR A 93 0.04 -15.56 19.80
CA THR A 93 0.18 -16.34 21.06
C THR A 93 1.57 -16.96 21.15
N GLY A 94 1.94 -17.38 22.36
CA GLY A 94 3.22 -18.05 22.60
C GLY A 94 4.42 -17.19 22.22
N ASP A 95 5.44 -17.80 21.65
CA ASP A 95 6.67 -17.13 21.26
C ASP A 95 6.48 -16.08 20.16
N ALA A 96 5.45 -16.22 19.34
CA ALA A 96 5.13 -15.26 18.29
C ALA A 96 4.74 -13.87 18.81
N VAL A 97 4.37 -13.74 20.09
CA VAL A 97 4.15 -12.45 20.76
C VAL A 97 5.46 -11.66 20.88
N ASN A 98 6.59 -12.35 21.00
CA ASN A 98 7.89 -11.70 21.14
C ASN A 98 8.40 -11.22 19.77
N PRO A 99 8.55 -9.89 19.54
CA PRO A 99 9.04 -9.37 18.26
C PRO A 99 10.48 -9.80 17.96
N GLN A 100 11.28 -10.14 18.96
CA GLN A 100 12.66 -10.57 18.77
C GLN A 100 12.77 -11.78 17.83
N VAL A 101 11.84 -12.73 17.93
CA VAL A 101 11.79 -13.90 17.03
C VAL A 101 11.72 -13.50 15.56
N THR A 102 10.89 -12.49 15.26
CA THR A 102 10.74 -11.97 13.90
C THR A 102 11.96 -11.17 13.46
N ILE A 103 12.50 -10.32 14.37
CA ILE A 103 13.70 -9.52 14.10
C ILE A 103 14.90 -10.43 13.78
N ASP A 104 15.10 -11.48 14.56
CA ASP A 104 16.21 -12.42 14.36
C ASP A 104 16.11 -13.17 13.04
N ALA A 105 14.89 -13.56 12.64
CA ALA A 105 14.62 -14.25 11.39
C ALA A 105 14.67 -13.33 10.14
N THR A 106 14.74 -12.02 10.32
CA THR A 106 14.73 -11.07 9.18
C THR A 106 16.10 -11.01 8.51
N GLU A 107 16.10 -11.24 7.19
CA GLU A 107 17.25 -11.10 6.30
C GLU A 107 17.00 -9.91 5.36
N MET A 108 17.59 -8.75 5.65
CA MET A 108 17.31 -7.50 4.93
C MET A 108 17.52 -7.60 3.41
N GLY A 109 18.45 -8.44 2.96
CA GLY A 109 18.66 -8.65 1.52
C GLY A 109 17.47 -9.29 0.80
N LYS A 110 16.61 -10.01 1.52
CA LYS A 110 15.39 -10.62 0.97
C LYS A 110 14.19 -9.66 0.99
N GLU A 111 14.30 -8.54 1.67
CA GLU A 111 13.22 -7.56 1.86
C GLU A 111 13.26 -6.41 0.83
N SER A 112 13.98 -6.61 -0.27
CA SER A 112 14.15 -5.57 -1.32
C SER A 112 12.86 -5.21 -2.05
N ALA A 113 11.87 -6.09 -2.06
CA ALA A 113 10.56 -5.82 -2.65
C ALA A 113 9.64 -4.99 -1.72
N ASP A 114 9.93 -4.90 -0.42
CA ASP A 114 9.16 -4.06 0.49
C ASP A 114 9.66 -2.62 0.46
N TRP A 115 8.83 -1.70 -0.02
CA TRP A 115 9.17 -0.28 -0.07
C TRP A 115 9.50 0.30 1.31
N GLY A 116 8.91 -0.23 2.39
CA GLY A 116 9.21 0.17 3.77
C GLY A 116 10.62 -0.19 4.23
N SER A 117 11.32 -1.06 3.48
CA SER A 117 12.73 -1.38 3.75
C SER A 117 13.71 -0.32 3.23
N TYR A 118 13.22 0.80 2.71
CA TYR A 118 14.07 1.87 2.16
C TYR A 118 13.90 3.19 2.90
N SER A 119 14.99 3.97 2.92
CA SER A 119 15.00 5.37 3.34
C SER A 119 15.90 6.17 2.41
N ALA A 120 15.37 7.24 1.83
CA ALA A 120 16.07 8.09 0.88
C ALA A 120 16.80 7.30 -0.24
N GLY A 121 16.10 6.33 -0.84
CA GLY A 121 16.59 5.52 -1.95
C GLY A 121 17.58 4.40 -1.55
N LYS A 122 17.89 4.27 -0.26
CA LYS A 122 18.81 3.23 0.23
C LYS A 122 18.07 2.20 1.06
N GLN A 123 18.35 0.93 0.82
CA GLN A 123 17.82 -0.15 1.63
C GLN A 123 18.37 -0.03 3.07
N LEU A 124 17.51 -0.23 4.05
CA LEU A 124 17.89 -0.28 5.46
C LEU A 124 18.79 -1.49 5.73
N THR A 125 19.79 -1.27 6.54
CA THR A 125 20.57 -2.34 7.18
C THR A 125 20.04 -2.66 8.58
N ASP A 126 19.33 -1.72 9.19
CA ASP A 126 18.73 -1.86 10.51
C ASP A 126 17.44 -2.68 10.44
N LYS A 127 17.57 -3.96 10.80
CA LYS A 127 16.44 -4.88 10.80
C LYS A 127 15.41 -4.62 11.90
N ILE A 128 15.78 -3.90 12.96
CA ILE A 128 14.84 -3.55 14.03
C ILE A 128 13.90 -2.46 13.53
N LEU A 129 14.45 -1.37 13.00
CA LEU A 129 13.65 -0.29 12.40
C LEU A 129 12.75 -0.82 11.30
N TYR A 130 13.29 -1.67 10.42
CA TYR A 130 12.49 -2.31 9.39
C TYR A 130 11.32 -3.11 9.96
N ASN A 131 11.55 -3.92 11.00
CA ASN A 131 10.48 -4.72 11.59
C ASN A 131 9.42 -3.86 12.30
N ILE A 132 9.79 -2.73 12.92
CA ILE A 132 8.82 -1.76 13.45
C ILE A 132 7.94 -1.22 12.32
N ARG A 133 8.52 -0.83 11.19
CA ARG A 133 7.79 -0.35 10.00
C ARG A 133 6.92 -1.44 9.38
N ARG A 134 7.40 -2.68 9.35
CA ARG A 134 6.63 -3.83 8.86
C ARG A 134 5.44 -4.13 9.75
N GLU A 135 5.62 -4.13 11.08
CA GLU A 135 4.52 -4.29 12.03
C GLU A 135 3.45 -3.21 11.80
N ARG A 136 3.88 -1.95 11.65
CA ARG A 136 3.00 -0.83 11.35
C ARG A 136 2.22 -1.05 10.04
N ARG A 137 2.88 -1.46 8.97
CA ARG A 137 2.23 -1.77 7.69
C ARG A 137 1.15 -2.84 7.84
N CYS A 138 1.47 -3.93 8.54
CA CYS A 138 0.56 -5.06 8.71
C CYS A 138 -0.64 -4.68 9.58
N GLU A 139 -0.40 -3.96 10.67
CA GLU A 139 -1.44 -3.59 11.62
C GLU A 139 -2.38 -2.51 11.07
N LEU A 140 -1.84 -1.53 10.33
CA LEU A 140 -2.62 -0.42 9.77
C LEU A 140 -3.01 -0.64 8.30
N LEU A 141 -3.01 -1.89 7.84
CA LEU A 141 -3.45 -2.25 6.49
C LEU A 141 -4.88 -1.74 6.25
N SER A 142 -5.08 -1.06 5.11
CA SER A 142 -6.37 -0.48 4.68
C SER A 142 -6.92 0.67 5.54
N GLU A 143 -6.09 1.31 6.35
CA GLU A 143 -6.45 2.50 7.13
C GLU A 143 -5.96 3.81 6.49
N GLY A 144 -5.46 3.78 5.26
CA GLY A 144 -5.08 4.97 4.48
C GLY A 144 -3.71 5.57 4.86
N LEU A 145 -2.98 5.00 5.81
CA LEU A 145 -1.75 5.60 6.37
C LEU A 145 -0.48 5.26 5.57
N ARG A 146 -0.50 4.23 4.74
CA ARG A 146 0.70 3.73 4.06
C ARG A 146 1.40 4.76 3.17
N GLY A 147 0.64 5.55 2.42
CA GLY A 147 1.21 6.58 1.54
C GLY A 147 2.03 7.62 2.30
N MET A 148 1.49 8.10 3.43
CA MET A 148 2.19 9.05 4.30
C MET A 148 3.44 8.45 4.93
N ASP A 149 3.40 7.18 5.35
CA ASP A 149 4.56 6.49 5.88
C ASP A 149 5.69 6.41 4.85
N LEU A 150 5.39 6.02 3.62
CA LEU A 150 6.38 5.93 2.54
C LEU A 150 6.95 7.31 2.16
N GLN A 151 6.14 8.38 2.24
CA GLN A 151 6.60 9.75 2.04
C GLN A 151 7.55 10.20 3.15
N ARG A 152 7.17 10.08 4.43
CA ARG A 152 7.99 10.52 5.57
C ARG A 152 9.29 9.74 5.72
N TRP A 153 9.31 8.47 5.29
CA TRP A 153 10.53 7.66 5.22
C TRP A 153 11.37 7.96 3.99
N ARG A 154 10.87 8.73 3.03
CA ARG A 154 11.45 8.92 1.71
C ARG A 154 11.71 7.59 1.00
N SER A 155 10.84 6.64 1.21
CA SER A 155 10.91 5.30 0.60
C SER A 155 10.65 5.32 -0.90
N TYR A 156 9.91 6.31 -1.40
CA TYR A 156 9.65 6.46 -2.83
C TYR A 156 10.88 6.83 -3.65
N ASP A 157 11.96 7.33 -3.02
CA ASP A 157 13.20 7.71 -3.75
C ASP A 157 13.78 6.54 -4.56
N GLN A 158 13.60 5.29 -4.12
CA GLN A 158 14.03 4.11 -4.85
C GLN A 158 13.37 3.99 -6.23
N LEU A 159 12.13 4.49 -6.37
CA LEU A 159 11.35 4.41 -7.61
C LEU A 159 11.83 5.40 -8.69
N MET A 160 12.75 6.30 -8.36
CA MET A 160 13.38 7.16 -9.35
C MET A 160 14.33 6.40 -10.28
N THR A 161 14.86 5.29 -9.82
CA THR A 161 15.82 4.47 -10.57
C THR A 161 15.30 3.07 -10.90
N THR A 162 14.39 2.56 -10.09
CA THR A 162 13.84 1.20 -10.24
C THR A 162 12.33 1.28 -10.15
N PRO A 163 11.62 1.28 -11.29
CA PRO A 163 10.16 1.27 -11.30
C PRO A 163 9.60 0.09 -10.51
N ALA A 164 8.48 0.30 -9.86
CA ALA A 164 7.78 -0.76 -9.12
C ALA A 164 6.54 -1.22 -9.87
N HIS A 165 6.35 -2.52 -9.90
CA HIS A 165 5.19 -3.16 -10.51
C HIS A 165 4.23 -3.63 -9.41
N MET A 166 2.95 -3.30 -9.57
CA MET A 166 1.90 -3.77 -8.64
C MET A 166 1.50 -5.16 -9.02
N GLU A 167 1.72 -6.10 -8.13
CA GLU A 167 1.38 -7.52 -8.32
C GLU A 167 0.22 -7.93 -7.40
N GLY A 168 -0.69 -8.69 -7.97
CA GLY A 168 -1.81 -9.32 -7.29
C GLY A 168 -1.54 -10.81 -7.05
N ILE A 169 -2.57 -11.64 -7.27
CA ILE A 169 -2.50 -13.08 -7.05
C ILE A 169 -1.47 -13.75 -7.98
N HIS A 170 -0.88 -14.85 -7.49
CA HIS A 170 -0.07 -15.75 -8.30
C HIS A 170 -1.00 -16.54 -9.21
N LEU A 171 -1.12 -16.09 -10.45
CA LEU A 171 -2.11 -16.60 -11.41
C LEU A 171 -1.52 -17.65 -12.34
N TRP A 172 -0.41 -17.30 -13.02
CA TRP A 172 0.16 -18.11 -14.09
C TRP A 172 0.93 -19.31 -13.55
N ASN A 173 0.86 -20.43 -14.26
CA ASN A 173 1.47 -21.70 -13.90
C ASN A 173 0.95 -22.29 -12.58
N THR A 174 -0.24 -21.89 -12.13
CA THR A 174 -0.91 -22.40 -10.93
C THR A 174 -2.22 -23.10 -11.31
N PRO A 175 -2.77 -23.96 -10.45
CA PRO A 175 -4.11 -24.52 -10.64
C PRO A 175 -5.21 -23.45 -10.79
N MET A 176 -5.01 -22.28 -10.19
CA MET A 176 -5.95 -21.15 -10.25
C MET A 176 -6.19 -20.65 -11.67
N GLN A 177 -5.18 -20.74 -12.55
CA GLN A 177 -5.31 -20.33 -13.95
C GLN A 177 -6.50 -21.02 -14.64
N SER A 178 -6.74 -22.30 -14.33
CA SER A 178 -7.83 -23.08 -14.92
C SER A 178 -9.23 -22.68 -14.46
N TRP A 179 -9.34 -21.87 -13.41
CA TRP A 179 -10.62 -21.37 -12.92
C TRP A 179 -11.19 -20.26 -13.80
N TYR A 180 -10.31 -19.60 -14.55
CA TYR A 180 -10.70 -18.49 -15.43
C TYR A 180 -10.85 -18.94 -16.85
N ASN A 181 -12.03 -18.72 -17.42
CA ASN A 181 -12.29 -18.92 -18.83
C ASN A 181 -11.98 -17.63 -19.61
N ASN A 182 -11.51 -17.74 -20.83
CA ASN A 182 -11.31 -16.61 -21.75
C ASN A 182 -10.25 -15.59 -21.28
N LEU A 183 -9.14 -16.05 -20.74
CA LEU A 183 -8.01 -15.17 -20.46
C LEU A 183 -7.41 -14.64 -21.77
N ASN A 184 -7.45 -13.33 -21.96
CA ASN A 184 -6.80 -12.61 -23.07
C ASN A 184 -5.64 -11.76 -22.52
N ALA A 185 -4.43 -12.21 -22.76
CA ALA A 185 -3.18 -11.61 -22.27
C ALA A 185 -2.34 -10.98 -23.39
N ASP A 186 -2.98 -10.54 -24.49
CA ASP A 186 -2.29 -10.03 -25.68
C ASP A 186 -1.71 -8.60 -25.51
N GLY A 187 -1.96 -7.95 -24.39
CA GLY A 187 -1.48 -6.60 -24.08
C GLY A 187 -2.19 -5.49 -24.86
N SER A 188 -3.20 -5.81 -25.63
CA SER A 188 -4.03 -4.83 -26.37
C SER A 188 -4.97 -4.08 -25.43
N SER A 189 -5.72 -3.12 -25.97
CA SER A 189 -6.80 -2.44 -25.23
C SER A 189 -7.95 -3.38 -24.83
N ASN A 190 -8.05 -4.55 -25.47
CA ASN A 190 -9.05 -5.58 -25.20
C ASN A 190 -8.52 -6.71 -24.29
N ALA A 191 -7.26 -6.66 -23.90
CA ALA A 191 -6.72 -7.61 -22.93
C ALA A 191 -7.48 -7.51 -21.61
N ASN A 192 -7.70 -8.66 -20.94
CA ASN A 192 -8.39 -8.71 -19.64
C ASN A 192 -7.50 -9.21 -18.51
N VAL A 193 -6.29 -9.62 -18.81
CA VAL A 193 -5.29 -10.07 -17.83
C VAL A 193 -3.89 -9.71 -18.31
N SER A 194 -2.95 -9.50 -17.40
CA SER A 194 -1.54 -9.27 -17.74
C SER A 194 -0.87 -10.55 -18.24
N SER A 195 0.09 -10.41 -19.15
CA SER A 195 0.79 -11.55 -19.74
C SER A 195 1.71 -12.26 -18.73
N SER A 196 1.76 -13.60 -18.82
CA SER A 196 2.74 -14.43 -18.11
C SER A 196 4.20 -14.11 -18.46
N SER A 197 4.44 -13.47 -19.60
CA SER A 197 5.78 -13.01 -19.98
C SER A 197 6.29 -11.84 -19.14
N LEU A 198 5.38 -11.09 -18.50
CA LEU A 198 5.71 -9.99 -17.60
C LEU A 198 5.95 -10.48 -16.17
N SER A 199 5.10 -11.36 -15.69
CA SER A 199 5.18 -11.95 -14.35
C SER A 199 4.26 -13.16 -14.22
N GLU A 200 4.60 -14.10 -13.34
CA GLU A 200 3.67 -15.17 -12.93
C GLU A 200 2.52 -14.61 -12.05
N TYR A 201 2.70 -13.43 -11.49
CA TYR A 201 1.67 -12.74 -10.73
C TYR A 201 0.85 -11.83 -11.63
N TYR A 202 -0.45 -11.75 -11.33
CA TYR A 202 -1.33 -10.83 -12.03
C TYR A 202 -0.93 -9.38 -11.78
N ARG A 203 -0.71 -8.60 -12.85
CA ARG A 203 -0.37 -7.18 -12.79
C ARG A 203 -1.52 -6.34 -13.32
N PRO A 204 -2.43 -5.87 -12.45
CA PRO A 204 -3.68 -5.21 -12.86
C PRO A 204 -3.47 -3.92 -13.66
N LEU A 205 -2.36 -3.24 -13.48
CA LEU A 205 -2.03 -1.99 -14.18
C LEU A 205 -1.28 -2.22 -15.50
N GLU A 206 -0.81 -3.46 -15.76
CA GLU A 206 -0.05 -3.83 -16.95
C GLU A 206 -0.81 -4.82 -17.84
N VAL A 207 -2.14 -4.79 -17.78
CA VAL A 207 -3.00 -5.59 -18.64
C VAL A 207 -3.02 -5.02 -20.06
N ASN A 208 -3.15 -3.71 -20.19
CA ASN A 208 -3.02 -2.99 -21.44
C ASN A 208 -1.58 -2.43 -21.54
N MET A 209 -0.81 -2.93 -22.50
CA MET A 209 0.59 -2.55 -22.72
C MET A 209 0.75 -1.52 -23.85
N THR A 210 -0.34 -0.91 -24.31
CA THR A 210 -0.28 0.13 -25.33
C THR A 210 0.35 1.43 -24.82
N ALA A 211 0.78 2.30 -25.72
CA ALA A 211 1.43 3.57 -25.37
C ALA A 211 0.54 4.52 -24.56
N THR A 212 -0.78 4.31 -24.56
CA THR A 212 -1.73 5.11 -23.78
C THR A 212 -1.78 4.73 -22.29
N ASN A 213 -1.21 3.60 -21.90
CA ASN A 213 -1.13 3.21 -20.50
C ASN A 213 0.11 3.82 -19.85
N SER A 214 -0.09 4.78 -18.97
CA SER A 214 0.99 5.45 -18.23
C SER A 214 1.70 4.54 -17.22
N TYR A 215 1.12 3.39 -16.88
CA TYR A 215 1.67 2.45 -15.88
C TYR A 215 2.30 1.20 -16.49
N LYS A 216 2.36 1.10 -17.82
CA LYS A 216 2.87 -0.10 -18.51
C LYS A 216 4.34 -0.44 -18.17
N ASP A 217 5.12 0.56 -17.78
CA ASP A 217 6.52 0.43 -17.40
C ASP A 217 6.73 0.47 -15.86
N GLY A 218 5.65 0.30 -15.10
CA GLY A 218 5.65 0.37 -13.64
C GLY A 218 5.52 1.79 -13.09
N PHE A 219 5.48 1.88 -11.77
CA PHE A 219 5.44 3.16 -11.06
C PHE A 219 6.83 3.77 -10.93
N THR A 220 6.94 5.03 -11.28
CA THR A 220 8.11 5.86 -11.04
C THR A 220 7.78 6.97 -10.06
N TRP A 221 8.79 7.61 -9.50
CA TRP A 221 8.64 8.73 -8.58
C TRP A 221 9.51 9.90 -9.04
N HIS A 222 9.02 11.09 -8.81
CA HIS A 222 9.81 12.32 -9.02
C HIS A 222 9.84 13.12 -7.71
N MET A 223 10.97 13.74 -7.40
CA MET A 223 11.17 14.49 -6.15
C MET A 223 10.11 15.59 -5.93
N ALA A 224 9.61 16.18 -6.99
CA ALA A 224 8.53 17.17 -6.94
C ALA A 224 7.28 16.64 -6.21
N HIS A 225 6.99 15.34 -6.31
CA HIS A 225 5.78 14.74 -5.74
C HIS A 225 5.77 14.65 -4.20
N TYR A 226 6.88 14.98 -3.53
CA TYR A 226 6.88 15.10 -2.07
C TYR A 226 6.15 16.34 -1.56
N LEU A 227 6.07 17.39 -2.38
CA LEU A 227 5.37 18.62 -2.05
C LEU A 227 4.36 18.94 -3.15
N GLN A 228 3.22 19.47 -2.77
CA GLN A 228 2.23 19.97 -3.74
C GLN A 228 2.76 21.28 -4.38
N PRO A 229 2.53 21.51 -5.69
CA PRO A 229 2.86 22.78 -6.29
C PRO A 229 1.97 23.89 -5.70
N LEU A 230 2.55 25.06 -5.49
CA LEU A 230 1.76 26.24 -5.22
C LEU A 230 0.92 26.59 -6.47
N PRO A 231 -0.41 26.75 -6.35
CA PRO A 231 -1.23 27.08 -7.51
C PRO A 231 -0.82 28.43 -8.14
N ILE A 232 -0.78 28.49 -9.47
CA ILE A 232 -0.48 29.73 -10.22
C ILE A 232 -1.31 30.91 -9.73
N LYS A 233 -2.56 30.67 -9.32
CA LYS A 233 -3.43 31.71 -8.78
C LYS A 233 -2.84 32.41 -7.53
N GLN A 234 -2.09 31.69 -6.70
CA GLN A 234 -1.46 32.28 -5.52
C GLN A 234 -0.33 33.25 -5.93
N PHE A 235 0.44 32.92 -6.95
CA PHE A 235 1.45 33.81 -7.52
C PHE A 235 0.80 35.08 -8.08
N LEU A 236 -0.25 34.95 -8.87
CA LEU A 236 -0.97 36.10 -9.43
C LEU A 236 -1.60 36.99 -8.34
N LEU A 237 -2.17 36.42 -7.28
CA LEU A 237 -2.77 37.19 -6.17
C LEU A 237 -1.74 37.96 -5.35
N THR A 238 -0.49 37.50 -5.32
CA THR A 238 0.62 38.14 -4.57
C THR A 238 1.53 38.98 -5.46
N ALA A 239 1.37 38.89 -6.77
CA ALA A 239 2.12 39.73 -7.71
C ALA A 239 1.75 41.19 -7.59
N SER A 240 2.72 42.10 -7.73
CA SER A 240 2.51 43.56 -7.61
C SER A 240 1.59 44.13 -8.69
N ASP A 241 1.40 43.41 -9.80
CA ASP A 241 0.51 43.80 -10.91
C ASP A 241 -0.74 42.89 -11.02
N TYR A 242 -0.88 41.87 -10.19
CA TYR A 242 -1.93 40.86 -10.21
C TYR A 242 -2.08 40.11 -11.54
N ALA A 243 -1.05 40.12 -12.37
CA ALA A 243 -1.08 39.60 -13.73
C ALA A 243 0.12 38.72 -14.12
N SER A 244 1.27 38.96 -13.50
CA SER A 244 2.55 38.31 -13.88
C SER A 244 3.09 37.44 -12.75
N VAL A 245 3.27 36.17 -12.99
CA VAL A 245 3.83 35.21 -12.00
C VAL A 245 5.20 35.66 -11.51
N GLU A 246 6.03 36.20 -12.38
CA GLU A 246 7.40 36.63 -12.11
C GLU A 246 7.49 37.82 -11.13
N LYS A 247 6.38 38.55 -10.95
CA LYS A 247 6.30 39.68 -10.01
C LYS A 247 5.76 39.28 -8.63
N SER A 248 5.49 37.99 -8.44
CA SER A 248 5.14 37.44 -7.13
C SER A 248 6.39 37.33 -6.25
N PRO A 249 6.28 37.64 -4.94
CA PRO A 249 7.37 37.37 -3.99
C PRO A 249 7.42 35.90 -3.55
N LEU A 250 6.55 35.03 -4.06
CA LEU A 250 6.50 33.61 -3.72
C LEU A 250 7.48 32.82 -4.58
N ASP A 251 8.18 31.90 -3.95
CA ASP A 251 8.94 30.85 -4.62
C ASP A 251 8.10 29.58 -4.71
N GLN A 252 8.21 28.86 -5.82
CA GLN A 252 7.57 27.59 -6.01
C GLN A 252 8.24 26.51 -5.15
N ASN A 253 7.49 25.48 -4.75
CA ASN A 253 8.06 24.33 -4.09
C ASN A 253 9.13 23.66 -4.98
N PRO A 254 10.21 23.13 -4.36
CA PRO A 254 11.34 22.55 -5.11
C PRO A 254 10.90 21.56 -6.17
N TYR A 255 11.56 21.59 -7.32
CA TYR A 255 11.36 20.71 -8.48
C TYR A 255 10.07 20.95 -9.28
N TRP A 256 9.20 21.87 -8.87
CA TRP A 256 8.06 22.31 -9.68
C TRP A 256 8.46 23.53 -10.52
N PRO A 257 8.02 23.61 -11.79
CA PRO A 257 8.21 24.82 -12.58
C PRO A 257 7.36 25.98 -12.04
N THR A 258 7.86 27.18 -12.15
CA THR A 258 7.12 28.42 -11.90
C THR A 258 6.24 28.79 -13.07
#